data_5d9fb73ef34e38475b4e8d0b36b23fc8
#
_entry.id   5d9fb73ef34e38475b4e8d0b36b23fc8
#
_cell.length_a   1.000
_cell.length_b   1.000
_cell.length_c   1.000
_cell.angle_alpha   90.00
_cell.angle_beta   90.00
_cell.angle_gamma   90.00
#
_symmetry.space_group_name_H-M   'P 1'
#
loop_
_entity.id
_entity.type
_entity.pdbx_description
1 polymer ?
#
loop_
_entity_poly.entity_id
_entity_poly.type
_entity_poly.pdbx_seq_one_letter_code
_entity_poly.pdbx_strand_id
1 'polypeptide(L)'
;MATFSGIAFFIVNLFLAFILCFFGYRYVRKLIMAYGFLFGFLAAFLLLAPVAGLSTVLALVFSILIGVGVCLLVYFLYHVGIFLMGASFGALIGWAILVLFGGSVTTTFGIIFICVFAVALGSLTIVYRRAFLIFSTSFNGASSLALYGGYFFLHLSSIFSAQAGTASQTLRSLTRAVTAFQQTHAQWLLLATLVLAILGILIQFTKTAPRKKSK
;
A
#
# COMPACT_ATOMS: atom_id res chain seq x y z
N MET A 1 -3.27 23.10 -20.26
CA MET A 1 -2.33 22.17 -19.58
C MET A 1 -2.84 21.71 -18.20
N ALA A 2 -3.50 22.52 -17.41
CA ALA A 2 -4.00 22.17 -16.08
C ALA A 2 -5.10 21.06 -16.10
N THR A 3 -6.01 21.08 -17.06
CA THR A 3 -7.05 20.06 -17.25
C THR A 3 -6.44 18.68 -17.58
N PHE A 4 -5.37 18.66 -18.39
CA PHE A 4 -4.67 17.43 -18.73
C PHE A 4 -4.01 16.78 -17.51
N SER A 5 -3.42 17.59 -16.60
CA SER A 5 -2.82 17.06 -15.37
C SER A 5 -3.84 16.49 -14.39
N GLY A 6 -5.04 17.08 -14.31
CA GLY A 6 -6.13 16.58 -13.47
C GLY A 6 -6.68 15.24 -13.97
N ILE A 7 -6.97 15.15 -15.26
CA ILE A 7 -7.46 13.92 -15.88
C ILE A 7 -6.40 12.82 -15.78
N ALA A 8 -5.14 13.14 -16.09
CA ALA A 8 -4.03 12.18 -15.96
C ALA A 8 -3.90 11.65 -14.52
N PHE A 9 -4.06 12.51 -13.51
CA PHE A 9 -4.06 12.11 -12.10
C PHE A 9 -5.14 11.06 -11.80
N PHE A 10 -6.39 11.28 -12.24
CA PHE A 10 -7.47 10.32 -12.02
C PHE A 10 -7.26 9.03 -12.78
N ILE A 11 -6.86 9.08 -14.05
CA ILE A 11 -6.60 7.88 -14.87
C ILE A 11 -5.50 7.04 -14.26
N VAL A 12 -4.39 7.64 -13.83
CA VAL A 12 -3.27 6.93 -13.21
C VAL A 12 -3.69 6.30 -11.90
N ASN A 13 -4.39 7.04 -11.01
CA ASN A 13 -4.86 6.49 -9.74
C ASN A 13 -5.89 5.37 -9.94
N LEU A 14 -6.82 5.52 -10.87
CA LEU A 14 -7.82 4.52 -11.19
C LEU A 14 -7.17 3.24 -11.75
N PHE A 15 -6.21 3.40 -12.64
CA PHE A 15 -5.46 2.28 -13.22
C PHE A 15 -4.62 1.54 -12.16
N LEU A 16 -3.93 2.27 -11.29
CA LEU A 16 -3.18 1.68 -10.17
C LEU A 16 -4.12 0.99 -9.17
N ALA A 17 -5.24 1.62 -8.83
CA ALA A 17 -6.24 1.03 -7.94
C ALA A 17 -6.83 -0.26 -8.53
N PHE A 18 -7.10 -0.28 -9.84
CA PHE A 18 -7.58 -1.47 -10.54
C PHE A 18 -6.54 -2.60 -10.50
N ILE A 19 -5.27 -2.30 -10.80
CA ILE A 19 -4.19 -3.28 -10.73
C ILE A 19 -4.04 -3.82 -9.30
N LEU A 20 -4.06 -2.95 -8.29
CA LEU A 20 -3.95 -3.36 -6.89
C LEU A 20 -5.14 -4.22 -6.45
N CYS A 21 -6.37 -3.86 -6.84
CA CYS A 21 -7.57 -4.59 -6.48
C CYS A 21 -7.61 -6.01 -7.08
N PHE A 22 -7.26 -6.17 -8.35
CA PHE A 22 -7.43 -7.43 -9.07
C PHE A 22 -6.15 -8.24 -9.29
N PHE A 23 -4.99 -7.60 -9.28
CA PHE A 23 -3.70 -8.23 -9.55
C PHE A 23 -2.66 -7.92 -8.46
N GLY A 24 -3.05 -7.33 -7.33
CA GLY A 24 -2.16 -6.81 -6.30
C GLY A 24 -1.16 -7.84 -5.81
N TYR A 25 -1.58 -9.06 -5.48
CA TYR A 25 -0.69 -10.11 -5.01
C TYR A 25 0.46 -10.42 -5.98
N ARG A 26 0.18 -10.41 -7.29
CA ARG A 26 1.19 -10.73 -8.31
C ARG A 26 2.23 -9.64 -8.48
N TYR A 27 1.80 -8.38 -8.35
CA TYR A 27 2.64 -7.22 -8.65
C TYR A 27 3.22 -6.55 -7.40
N VAL A 28 2.59 -6.72 -6.23
CA VAL A 28 3.00 -6.04 -4.99
C VAL A 28 4.48 -6.28 -4.66
N ARG A 29 4.95 -7.51 -4.78
CA ARG A 29 6.35 -7.85 -4.50
C ARG A 29 7.31 -7.15 -5.48
N LYS A 30 6.95 -7.11 -6.78
CA LYS A 30 7.75 -6.45 -7.81
C LYS A 30 7.74 -4.94 -7.63
N LEU A 31 6.58 -4.38 -7.28
CA LEU A 31 6.42 -2.95 -7.02
C LEU A 31 7.24 -2.50 -5.81
N ILE A 32 7.17 -3.23 -4.69
CA ILE A 32 7.95 -2.92 -3.50
C ILE A 32 9.47 -2.93 -3.80
N MET A 33 9.95 -3.92 -4.55
CA MET A 33 11.35 -3.96 -4.99
C MET A 33 11.72 -2.80 -5.92
N ALA A 34 10.85 -2.47 -6.88
CA ALA A 34 11.06 -1.35 -7.79
C ALA A 34 11.07 0.00 -7.06
N TYR A 35 10.17 0.20 -6.10
CA TYR A 35 10.18 1.39 -5.24
C TYR A 35 11.42 1.47 -4.36
N GLY A 36 11.86 0.35 -3.79
CA GLY A 36 13.10 0.28 -3.01
C GLY A 36 14.32 0.66 -3.84
N PHE A 37 14.41 0.13 -5.06
CA PHE A 37 15.46 0.49 -6.01
C PHE A 37 15.42 1.98 -6.37
N LEU A 38 14.25 2.48 -6.77
CA LEU A 38 14.08 3.88 -7.17
C LEU A 38 14.41 4.86 -6.04
N PHE A 39 13.94 4.57 -4.84
CA PHE A 39 14.22 5.38 -3.65
C PHE A 39 15.72 5.36 -3.31
N GLY A 40 16.33 4.18 -3.27
CA GLY A 40 17.77 4.04 -3.01
C GLY A 40 18.63 4.73 -4.06
N PHE A 41 18.27 4.58 -5.34
CA PHE A 41 18.95 5.25 -6.45
C PHE A 41 18.84 6.78 -6.36
N LEU A 42 17.62 7.31 -6.18
CA LEU A 42 17.39 8.76 -6.08
C LEU A 42 18.08 9.36 -4.86
N ALA A 43 17.95 8.73 -3.71
CA ALA A 43 18.60 9.21 -2.49
C ALA A 43 20.13 9.23 -2.65
N ALA A 44 20.72 8.15 -3.19
CA ALA A 44 22.14 8.08 -3.43
C ALA A 44 22.60 9.11 -4.47
N PHE A 45 21.86 9.28 -5.55
CA PHE A 45 22.23 10.24 -6.60
C PHE A 45 22.17 11.68 -6.09
N LEU A 46 21.13 12.05 -5.33
CA LEU A 46 20.99 13.39 -4.76
C LEU A 46 22.05 13.70 -3.70
N LEU A 47 22.55 12.68 -3.00
CA LEU A 47 23.60 12.85 -1.98
C LEU A 47 25.00 12.86 -2.61
N LEU A 48 25.27 12.00 -3.58
CA LEU A 48 26.60 11.86 -4.18
C LEU A 48 26.90 12.94 -5.23
N ALA A 49 25.91 13.38 -5.99
CA ALA A 49 26.14 14.36 -7.06
C ALA A 49 26.69 15.71 -6.56
N PRO A 50 26.13 16.33 -5.46
CA PRO A 50 26.64 17.62 -4.98
C PRO A 50 27.84 17.50 -4.01
N VAL A 51 27.97 16.38 -3.26
CA VAL A 51 28.86 16.32 -2.09
C VAL A 51 30.25 15.76 -2.43
N ALA A 52 30.35 14.89 -3.42
CA ALA A 52 31.57 14.11 -3.62
C ALA A 52 32.54 14.67 -4.67
N GLY A 53 32.23 15.78 -5.37
CA GLY A 53 33.07 16.27 -6.51
C GLY A 53 33.34 15.21 -7.56
N LEU A 54 32.56 14.12 -7.53
CA LEU A 54 32.68 12.99 -8.45
C LEU A 54 32.14 13.38 -9.82
N SER A 55 32.76 12.84 -10.87
CA SER A 55 32.16 12.96 -12.20
C SER A 55 30.77 12.37 -12.21
N THR A 56 29.85 12.99 -12.96
CA THR A 56 28.42 12.57 -13.04
C THR A 56 28.28 11.07 -13.35
N VAL A 57 29.23 10.51 -14.12
CA VAL A 57 29.22 9.09 -14.46
C VAL A 57 29.51 8.20 -13.25
N LEU A 58 30.50 8.58 -12.42
CA LEU A 58 30.81 7.84 -11.19
C LEU A 58 29.67 7.93 -10.18
N ALA A 59 29.08 9.12 -10.00
CA ALA A 59 27.91 9.30 -9.14
C ALA A 59 26.74 8.40 -9.58
N LEU A 60 26.50 8.26 -10.88
CA LEU A 60 25.45 7.42 -11.44
C LEU A 60 25.73 5.93 -11.18
N VAL A 61 26.96 5.46 -11.39
CA VAL A 61 27.35 4.06 -11.14
C VAL A 61 27.17 3.69 -9.65
N PHE A 62 27.67 4.53 -8.73
CA PHE A 62 27.50 4.30 -7.30
C PHE A 62 26.03 4.35 -6.88
N SER A 63 25.23 5.24 -7.46
CA SER A 63 23.79 5.33 -7.17
C SER A 63 23.04 4.06 -7.62
N ILE A 64 23.42 3.46 -8.74
CA ILE A 64 22.86 2.17 -9.19
C ILE A 64 23.23 1.05 -8.20
N LEU A 65 24.49 0.97 -7.77
CA LEU A 65 24.94 -0.05 -6.82
C LEU A 65 24.20 0.07 -5.48
N ILE A 66 24.06 1.28 -4.96
CA ILE A 66 23.32 1.56 -3.73
C ILE A 66 21.83 1.24 -3.93
N GLY A 67 21.23 1.60 -5.07
CA GLY A 67 19.86 1.28 -5.42
C GLY A 67 19.59 -0.23 -5.42
N VAL A 68 20.50 -1.02 -5.99
CA VAL A 68 20.43 -2.49 -5.95
C VAL A 68 20.56 -3.01 -4.52
N GLY A 69 21.48 -2.46 -3.73
CA GLY A 69 21.64 -2.81 -2.31
C GLY A 69 20.36 -2.55 -1.51
N VAL A 70 19.74 -1.38 -1.69
CA VAL A 70 18.45 -1.02 -1.05
C VAL A 70 17.32 -1.93 -1.54
N CYS A 71 17.28 -2.27 -2.82
CA CYS A 71 16.29 -3.22 -3.36
C CYS A 71 16.37 -4.60 -2.66
N LEU A 72 17.58 -5.13 -2.47
CA LEU A 72 17.81 -6.39 -1.75
C LEU A 72 17.43 -6.28 -0.27
N LEU A 73 17.78 -5.18 0.37
CA LEU A 73 17.41 -4.89 1.75
C LEU A 73 15.90 -4.81 1.93
N VAL A 74 15.19 -4.13 1.05
CA VAL A 74 13.72 -4.04 1.05
C VAL A 74 13.08 -5.41 0.80
N TYR A 75 13.67 -6.24 -0.04
CA TYR A 75 13.22 -7.61 -0.25
C TYR A 75 13.31 -8.46 1.02
N PHE A 76 14.39 -8.31 1.78
CA PHE A 76 14.55 -8.98 3.07
C PHE A 76 13.59 -8.42 4.12
N LEU A 77 13.52 -7.09 4.24
CA LEU A 77 12.62 -6.40 5.17
C LEU A 77 11.13 -6.67 4.88
N TYR A 78 10.77 -7.01 3.65
CA TYR A 78 9.40 -7.39 3.31
C TYR A 78 8.88 -8.56 4.14
N HIS A 79 9.71 -9.59 4.40
CA HIS A 79 9.33 -10.73 5.24
C HIS A 79 9.20 -10.33 6.71
N VAL A 80 10.12 -9.49 7.18
CA VAL A 80 10.09 -8.94 8.53
C VAL A 80 8.86 -8.02 8.70
N GLY A 81 8.54 -7.21 7.71
CA GLY A 81 7.37 -6.33 7.72
C GLY A 81 6.05 -7.10 7.85
N ILE A 82 5.90 -8.23 7.15
CA ILE A 82 4.72 -9.09 7.26
C ILE A 82 4.61 -9.68 8.67
N PHE A 83 5.73 -10.14 9.23
CA PHE A 83 5.77 -10.64 10.62
C PHE A 83 5.38 -9.55 11.61
N LEU A 84 5.95 -8.36 11.51
CA LEU A 84 5.67 -7.23 12.40
C LEU A 84 4.20 -6.79 12.35
N MET A 85 3.60 -6.77 11.16
CA MET A 85 2.16 -6.50 11.02
C MET A 85 1.33 -7.55 11.75
N GLY A 86 1.61 -8.84 11.55
CA GLY A 86 0.92 -9.91 12.26
C GLY A 86 1.15 -9.85 13.77
N ALA A 87 2.37 -9.55 14.20
CA ALA A 87 2.72 -9.41 15.60
C ALA A 87 2.01 -8.22 16.25
N SER A 88 1.85 -7.09 15.56
CA SER A 88 1.09 -5.93 16.06
C SER A 88 -0.38 -6.28 16.28
N PHE A 89 -1.01 -6.96 15.34
CA PHE A 89 -2.39 -7.46 15.51
C PHE A 89 -2.48 -8.48 16.65
N GLY A 90 -1.49 -9.36 16.76
CA GLY A 90 -1.39 -10.32 17.86
C GLY A 90 -1.30 -9.66 19.23
N ALA A 91 -0.48 -8.64 19.33
CA ALA A 91 -0.33 -7.85 20.55
C ALA A 91 -1.64 -7.14 20.92
N LEU A 92 -2.33 -6.53 19.94
CA LEU A 92 -3.63 -5.89 20.17
C LEU A 92 -4.70 -6.87 20.65
N ILE A 93 -4.78 -8.04 20.03
CA ILE A 93 -5.73 -9.10 20.45
C ILE A 93 -5.36 -9.62 21.83
N GLY A 94 -4.10 -9.90 22.10
CA GLY A 94 -3.62 -10.35 23.41
C GLY A 94 -3.91 -9.31 24.49
N TRP A 95 -3.70 -8.03 24.19
CA TRP A 95 -4.06 -6.93 25.09
C TRP A 95 -5.57 -6.87 25.35
N ALA A 96 -6.39 -6.94 24.31
CA ALA A 96 -7.84 -6.89 24.43
C ALA A 96 -8.38 -8.06 25.28
N ILE A 97 -7.88 -9.27 25.06
CA ILE A 97 -8.24 -10.46 25.84
C ILE A 97 -7.82 -10.26 27.30
N LEU A 98 -6.57 -9.81 27.56
CA LEU A 98 -6.08 -9.58 28.91
C LEU A 98 -6.96 -8.59 29.69
N VAL A 99 -7.35 -7.48 29.07
CA VAL A 99 -8.23 -6.46 29.66
C VAL A 99 -9.63 -7.02 29.91
N LEU A 100 -10.17 -7.83 28.99
CA LEU A 100 -11.48 -8.46 29.13
C LEU A 100 -11.57 -9.38 30.35
N PHE A 101 -10.46 -10.06 30.69
CA PHE A 101 -10.35 -10.91 31.85
C PHE A 101 -9.86 -10.19 33.13
N GLY A 102 -9.84 -8.84 33.10
CA GLY A 102 -9.43 -8.02 34.24
C GLY A 102 -7.93 -8.07 34.57
N GLY A 103 -7.10 -8.56 33.64
CA GLY A 103 -5.67 -8.63 33.81
C GLY A 103 -5.00 -7.27 33.62
N SER A 104 -3.90 -7.03 34.33
CA SER A 104 -3.09 -5.81 34.22
C SER A 104 -1.95 -6.00 33.23
N VAL A 105 -1.77 -5.05 32.33
CA VAL A 105 -0.68 -5.04 31.33
C VAL A 105 0.70 -4.86 31.96
N THR A 106 0.74 -4.24 33.16
CA THR A 106 1.98 -3.96 33.86
C THR A 106 2.56 -5.16 34.61
N THR A 107 1.81 -6.24 34.74
CA THR A 107 2.29 -7.46 35.35
C THR A 107 3.19 -8.24 34.40
N THR A 108 4.21 -8.91 34.92
CA THR A 108 5.11 -9.77 34.14
C THR A 108 4.32 -10.82 33.36
N PHE A 109 3.26 -11.38 33.93
CA PHE A 109 2.37 -12.31 33.26
C PHE A 109 1.66 -11.65 32.07
N GLY A 110 1.14 -10.41 32.23
CA GLY A 110 0.47 -9.68 31.16
C GLY A 110 1.38 -9.41 29.93
N ILE A 111 2.63 -9.03 30.21
CA ILE A 111 3.63 -8.78 29.15
C ILE A 111 3.94 -10.09 28.40
N ILE A 112 4.21 -11.18 29.12
CA ILE A 112 4.49 -12.49 28.51
C ILE A 112 3.29 -12.95 27.67
N PHE A 113 2.08 -12.81 28.18
CA PHE A 113 0.86 -13.19 27.46
C PHE A 113 0.70 -12.43 26.14
N ILE A 114 0.89 -11.11 26.15
CA ILE A 114 0.84 -10.28 24.94
C ILE A 114 1.95 -10.68 23.96
N CYS A 115 3.18 -10.93 24.44
CA CYS A 115 4.30 -11.35 23.61
C CYS A 115 4.03 -12.73 22.95
N VAL A 116 3.45 -13.66 23.65
CA VAL A 116 3.09 -14.99 23.10
C VAL A 116 2.07 -14.82 21.97
N PHE A 117 1.02 -14.02 22.18
CA PHE A 117 0.05 -13.73 21.12
C PHE A 117 0.67 -13.00 19.92
N ALA A 118 1.56 -12.05 20.17
CA ALA A 118 2.28 -11.32 19.10
C ALA A 118 3.13 -12.28 18.26
N VAL A 119 3.90 -13.14 18.89
CA VAL A 119 4.76 -14.14 18.19
C VAL A 119 3.91 -15.19 17.48
N ALA A 120 2.85 -15.70 18.11
CA ALA A 120 1.96 -16.69 17.51
C ALA A 120 1.27 -16.15 16.25
N LEU A 121 0.64 -14.96 16.33
CA LEU A 121 -0.04 -14.35 15.17
C LEU A 121 0.95 -13.81 14.14
N GLY A 122 2.11 -13.32 14.54
CA GLY A 122 3.19 -12.96 13.63
C GLY A 122 3.67 -14.16 12.81
N SER A 123 3.90 -15.30 13.44
CA SER A 123 4.28 -16.55 12.78
C SER A 123 3.16 -17.07 11.87
N LEU A 124 1.92 -17.01 12.33
CA LEU A 124 0.73 -17.38 11.54
C LEU A 124 0.60 -16.51 10.27
N THR A 125 0.89 -15.22 10.38
CA THR A 125 0.84 -14.29 9.23
C THR A 125 1.90 -14.64 8.18
N ILE A 126 3.07 -15.12 8.56
CA ILE A 126 4.08 -15.62 7.61
C ILE A 126 3.57 -16.85 6.87
N VAL A 127 2.92 -17.79 7.56
CA VAL A 127 2.36 -19.00 6.95
C VAL A 127 1.24 -18.64 5.98
N TYR A 128 0.33 -17.77 6.39
CA TYR A 128 -0.81 -17.31 5.59
C TYR A 128 -0.53 -16.02 4.79
N ARG A 129 0.75 -15.68 4.57
CA ARG A 129 1.19 -14.46 3.88
C ARG A 129 0.45 -14.19 2.56
N ARG A 130 0.09 -15.25 1.84
CA ARG A 130 -0.63 -15.15 0.57
C ARG A 130 -2.05 -14.60 0.78
N ALA A 131 -2.81 -15.17 1.71
CA ALA A 131 -4.16 -14.74 1.99
C ALA A 131 -4.17 -13.31 2.54
N PHE A 132 -3.25 -13.01 3.46
CA PHE A 132 -3.10 -11.67 4.05
C PHE A 132 -2.78 -10.60 3.00
N LEU A 133 -1.86 -10.89 2.09
CA LEU A 133 -1.51 -9.97 1.01
C LEU A 133 -2.65 -9.77 0.01
N ILE A 134 -3.36 -10.84 -0.36
CA ILE A 134 -4.53 -10.75 -1.23
C ILE A 134 -5.59 -9.88 -0.57
N PHE A 135 -5.88 -10.11 0.72
CA PHE A 135 -6.86 -9.34 1.46
C PHE A 135 -6.48 -7.86 1.53
N SER A 136 -5.25 -7.54 1.97
CA SER A 136 -4.79 -6.15 2.13
C SER A 136 -4.71 -5.40 0.81
N THR A 137 -4.23 -6.04 -0.28
CA THR A 137 -4.14 -5.39 -1.60
C THR A 137 -5.51 -5.20 -2.24
N SER A 138 -6.41 -6.20 -2.11
CA SER A 138 -7.78 -6.07 -2.63
C SER A 138 -8.54 -4.98 -1.89
N PHE A 139 -8.44 -4.92 -0.57
CA PHE A 139 -9.13 -3.91 0.24
C PHE A 139 -8.61 -2.49 -0.06
N ASN A 140 -7.28 -2.31 -0.11
CA ASN A 140 -6.66 -1.03 -0.42
C ASN A 140 -6.96 -0.59 -1.88
N GLY A 141 -6.89 -1.52 -2.83
CA GLY A 141 -7.27 -1.28 -4.22
C GLY A 141 -8.74 -0.94 -4.37
N ALA A 142 -9.63 -1.67 -3.68
CA ALA A 142 -11.06 -1.44 -3.70
C ALA A 142 -11.46 -0.09 -3.11
N SER A 143 -10.86 0.31 -1.97
CA SER A 143 -11.12 1.61 -1.35
C SER A 143 -10.68 2.77 -2.25
N SER A 144 -9.51 2.66 -2.87
CA SER A 144 -9.03 3.64 -3.84
C SER A 144 -9.92 3.69 -5.09
N LEU A 145 -10.36 2.54 -5.58
CA LEU A 145 -11.22 2.42 -6.76
C LEU A 145 -12.62 3.00 -6.49
N ALA A 146 -13.20 2.72 -5.33
CA ALA A 146 -14.47 3.30 -4.89
C ALA A 146 -14.37 4.82 -4.75
N LEU A 147 -13.31 5.33 -4.14
CA LEU A 147 -13.10 6.75 -3.89
C LEU A 147 -12.85 7.52 -5.19
N TYR A 148 -11.80 7.16 -5.93
CA TYR A 148 -11.44 7.89 -7.17
C TYR A 148 -12.43 7.63 -8.30
N GLY A 149 -12.96 6.41 -8.41
CA GLY A 149 -14.00 6.07 -9.38
C GLY A 149 -15.31 6.77 -9.08
N GLY A 150 -15.79 6.72 -7.83
CA GLY A 150 -17.00 7.42 -7.41
C GLY A 150 -16.91 8.91 -7.63
N TYR A 151 -15.81 9.54 -7.23
CA TYR A 151 -15.59 10.96 -7.48
C TYR A 151 -15.55 11.27 -8.99
N PHE A 152 -14.83 10.49 -9.78
CA PHE A 152 -14.70 10.68 -11.22
C PHE A 152 -16.07 10.64 -11.92
N PHE A 153 -16.89 9.61 -11.63
CA PHE A 153 -18.20 9.46 -12.27
C PHE A 153 -19.22 10.54 -11.86
N LEU A 154 -19.23 10.94 -10.58
CA LEU A 154 -20.20 11.91 -10.08
C LEU A 154 -19.81 13.37 -10.38
N HIS A 155 -18.52 13.66 -10.51
CA HIS A 155 -17.99 15.02 -10.69
C HIS A 155 -17.23 15.20 -12.01
N LEU A 156 -17.59 14.42 -13.04
CA LEU A 156 -16.94 14.47 -14.35
C LEU A 156 -16.93 15.90 -14.93
N SER A 157 -18.06 16.60 -14.87
CA SER A 157 -18.19 17.98 -15.35
C SER A 157 -17.26 18.96 -14.61
N SER A 158 -17.12 18.82 -13.31
CA SER A 158 -16.25 19.67 -12.49
C SER A 158 -14.75 19.43 -12.76
N ILE A 159 -14.37 18.21 -13.12
CA ILE A 159 -12.97 17.88 -13.49
C ILE A 159 -12.62 18.54 -14.83
N PHE A 160 -13.56 18.57 -15.78
CA PHE A 160 -13.37 19.22 -17.08
C PHE A 160 -13.42 20.75 -17.00
N SER A 161 -14.18 21.31 -16.06
CA SER A 161 -14.32 22.75 -15.86
C SER A 161 -13.29 23.35 -14.89
N ALA A 162 -12.45 22.54 -14.24
CA ALA A 162 -11.40 23.01 -13.34
C ALA A 162 -10.37 23.85 -14.10
N GLN A 163 -10.52 25.17 -14.01
CA GLN A 163 -9.74 26.18 -14.75
C GLN A 163 -8.38 26.46 -14.14
N ALA A 164 -7.41 26.63 -15.03
CA ALA A 164 -6.24 27.50 -14.99
C ALA A 164 -5.59 27.77 -13.62
N GLY A 165 -4.77 26.81 -13.16
CA GLY A 165 -3.78 27.02 -12.11
C GLY A 165 -2.49 26.25 -12.43
N THR A 166 -1.45 26.46 -11.65
CA THR A 166 -0.25 25.58 -11.70
C THR A 166 -0.64 24.14 -11.39
N ALA A 167 0.04 23.16 -11.99
CA ALA A 167 -0.24 21.74 -11.79
C ALA A 167 -0.31 21.35 -10.29
N SER A 168 0.54 21.95 -9.45
CA SER A 168 0.55 21.72 -7.99
C SER A 168 -0.71 22.26 -7.29
N GLN A 169 -1.25 23.39 -7.72
CA GLN A 169 -2.49 23.97 -7.16
C GLN A 169 -3.70 23.10 -7.56
N THR A 170 -3.75 22.65 -8.81
CA THR A 170 -4.80 21.74 -9.30
C THR A 170 -4.79 20.42 -8.53
N LEU A 171 -3.62 19.81 -8.32
CA LEU A 171 -3.52 18.57 -7.53
C LEU A 171 -3.97 18.75 -6.08
N ARG A 172 -3.58 19.84 -5.42
CA ARG A 172 -4.01 20.14 -4.05
C ARG A 172 -5.52 20.36 -3.94
N SER A 173 -6.12 21.09 -4.89
CA SER A 173 -7.57 21.31 -4.90
C SER A 173 -8.34 20.01 -5.15
N LEU A 174 -7.88 19.18 -6.08
CA LEU A 174 -8.47 17.87 -6.34
C LEU A 174 -8.38 16.93 -5.12
N THR A 175 -7.22 16.89 -4.47
CA THR A 175 -7.06 16.07 -3.26
C THR A 175 -8.02 16.52 -2.16
N ARG A 176 -8.17 17.82 -1.92
CA ARG A 176 -9.15 18.36 -0.95
C ARG A 176 -10.59 18.01 -1.33
N ALA A 177 -10.96 18.14 -2.61
CA ALA A 177 -12.29 17.82 -3.10
C ALA A 177 -12.61 16.31 -2.93
N VAL A 178 -11.66 15.44 -3.24
CA VAL A 178 -11.78 13.99 -3.03
C VAL A 178 -11.93 13.66 -1.55
N THR A 179 -11.18 14.33 -0.65
CA THR A 179 -11.31 14.12 0.80
C THR A 179 -12.66 14.58 1.32
N ALA A 180 -13.17 15.73 0.86
CA ALA A 180 -14.51 16.21 1.22
C ALA A 180 -15.60 15.25 0.72
N PHE A 181 -15.46 14.74 -0.51
CA PHE A 181 -16.36 13.72 -1.07
C PHE A 181 -16.37 12.44 -0.22
N GLN A 182 -15.21 11.99 0.23
CA GLN A 182 -15.09 10.82 1.12
C GLN A 182 -15.86 11.02 2.41
N GLN A 183 -15.79 12.20 3.03
CA GLN A 183 -16.51 12.49 4.27
C GLN A 183 -18.03 12.54 4.05
N THR A 184 -18.47 13.14 2.95
CA THR A 184 -19.91 13.29 2.66
C THR A 184 -20.58 11.97 2.28
N HIS A 185 -19.87 11.07 1.57
CA HIS A 185 -20.42 9.82 1.03
C HIS A 185 -19.82 8.57 1.68
N ALA A 186 -19.34 8.67 2.92
CA ALA A 186 -18.61 7.60 3.61
C ALA A 186 -19.33 6.25 3.61
N GLN A 187 -20.65 6.23 3.84
CA GLN A 187 -21.43 5.01 3.90
C GLN A 187 -21.51 4.28 2.55
N TRP A 188 -21.79 5.02 1.47
CA TRP A 188 -21.85 4.46 0.11
C TRP A 188 -20.47 4.00 -0.38
N LEU A 189 -19.42 4.76 -0.06
CA LEU A 189 -18.06 4.37 -0.37
C LEU A 189 -17.62 3.11 0.37
N LEU A 190 -18.07 2.94 1.62
CA LEU A 190 -17.79 1.75 2.39
C LEU A 190 -18.47 0.51 1.77
N LEU A 191 -19.75 0.60 1.39
CA LEU A 191 -20.46 -0.47 0.70
C LEU A 191 -19.79 -0.81 -0.64
N ALA A 192 -19.48 0.18 -1.45
CA ALA A 192 -18.77 -0.02 -2.72
C ALA A 192 -17.39 -0.68 -2.51
N THR A 193 -16.65 -0.24 -1.50
CA THR A 193 -15.35 -0.83 -1.12
C THR A 193 -15.50 -2.29 -0.74
N LEU A 194 -16.49 -2.66 0.07
CA LEU A 194 -16.72 -4.05 0.48
C LEU A 194 -17.04 -4.94 -0.72
N VAL A 195 -17.93 -4.50 -1.61
CA VAL A 195 -18.29 -5.27 -2.81
C VAL A 195 -17.07 -5.45 -3.72
N LEU A 196 -16.34 -4.37 -4.01
CA LEU A 196 -15.14 -4.42 -4.85
C LEU A 196 -14.02 -5.24 -4.21
N ALA A 197 -13.85 -5.18 -2.87
CA ALA A 197 -12.87 -5.97 -2.15
C ALA A 197 -13.18 -7.46 -2.24
N ILE A 198 -14.44 -7.87 -2.05
CA ILE A 198 -14.87 -9.27 -2.19
C ILE A 198 -14.59 -9.77 -3.61
N LEU A 199 -14.98 -9.00 -4.63
CA LEU A 199 -14.69 -9.34 -6.03
C LEU A 199 -13.19 -9.44 -6.30
N GLY A 200 -12.40 -8.49 -5.79
CA GLY A 200 -10.94 -8.49 -5.91
C GLY A 200 -10.30 -9.72 -5.25
N ILE A 201 -10.74 -10.08 -4.05
CA ILE A 201 -10.28 -11.26 -3.33
C ILE A 201 -10.59 -12.53 -4.12
N LEU A 202 -11.83 -12.70 -4.57
CA LEU A 202 -12.24 -13.87 -5.36
C LEU A 202 -11.42 -14.02 -6.64
N ILE A 203 -11.21 -12.93 -7.39
CA ILE A 203 -10.43 -12.95 -8.63
C ILE A 203 -8.95 -13.23 -8.33
N GLN A 204 -8.38 -12.65 -7.28
CA GLN A 204 -7.00 -12.91 -6.92
C GLN A 204 -6.78 -14.35 -6.45
N PHE A 205 -7.70 -14.93 -5.66
CA PHE A 205 -7.61 -16.32 -5.24
C PHE A 205 -7.72 -17.29 -6.42
N THR A 206 -8.63 -17.07 -7.36
CA THR A 206 -8.82 -17.95 -8.52
C THR A 206 -7.67 -17.88 -9.51
N LYS A 207 -7.18 -16.66 -9.81
CA LYS A 207 -6.09 -16.48 -10.80
C LYS A 207 -4.69 -16.78 -10.24
N THR A 208 -4.50 -16.77 -8.93
CA THR A 208 -3.21 -17.06 -8.28
C THR A 208 -3.17 -18.46 -7.66
N ALA A 209 -4.22 -19.26 -7.80
CA ALA A 209 -4.18 -20.66 -7.39
C ALA A 209 -2.98 -21.37 -8.06
N PRO A 210 -2.14 -22.11 -7.32
CA PRO A 210 -1.09 -22.90 -7.94
C PRO A 210 -1.78 -23.89 -8.89
N ARG A 211 -1.44 -23.84 -10.17
CA ARG A 211 -1.84 -24.88 -11.11
C ARG A 211 -1.38 -26.21 -10.53
N LYS A 212 -2.31 -27.07 -10.11
CA LYS A 212 -2.01 -28.46 -9.82
C LYS A 212 -1.29 -28.99 -11.05
N LYS A 213 0.00 -29.27 -10.95
CA LYS A 213 0.68 -30.10 -11.95
C LYS A 213 -0.03 -31.44 -11.92
N SER A 214 -0.85 -31.70 -12.93
CA SER A 214 -1.32 -33.06 -13.22
C SER A 214 -0.07 -33.90 -13.40
N LYS A 215 0.13 -34.83 -12.46
CA LYS A 215 1.07 -35.95 -12.67
C LYS A 215 0.46 -36.91 -13.65
#